data_b023e40c9573a8996981b5745c54b4d1
#
_entry.id   b023e40c9573a8996981b5745c54b4d1
#
_cell.length_a   1.000
_cell.length_b   1.000
_cell.length_c   1.000
_cell.angle_alpha   90.00
_cell.angle_beta   90.00
_cell.angle_gamma   90.00
#
_symmetry.space_group_name_H-M   'P 1'
#
loop_
_entity.id
_entity.type
_entity.pdbx_description
1 polymer ?
#
loop_
_entity_poly.entity_id
_entity_poly.type
_entity_poly.pdbx_seq_one_letter_code
_entity_poly.pdbx_strand_id
1 'polypeptide(L)'
;MSAPRDVVVVLLDSLNRHMLGAYGGTEFDTPNLDRLAARSVRFTNHHTGSLPCMPARHDLLVGALDFPWRPWGSIEIWEDAITTLLRQHAGVSTMLASDHPHLFETGGENYHVDFGAWDYLRGHEDDPWRTRPDPSWIGAPALSARRPTWERGYDVSRTWFRDEVDFPGPKTMVAAASWLDGELSAAREPHERALLVVDEFDPHEPFDTPEPWASRYDPDWNGDRLIWPPYARSQEQSGLTERESIHLRSQYGAKLSMIDHWLGRILEVVDQHDAWDTTAFILCTDHGHYLGEHGFWGKPQVAVHPELGHIPLLVSWPGAAPTTSGALTTTVDLHATLCDVFGVTPEHRTHGQSLVPILEGTASSVREWALCGVWGREVHVADATRTFAKAPVDENRPLSMFSNRWSTMPIRAIPGYRMPRPDERAWLDRSPGSDVPVIRQPFDPSDDIPFWGMGGFRGDVLYDREEADGGEFRNRSGGDADKEMTDLLVEALRTIEAPAEQLVRLGVG
;
A
#
# COMPACT_ATOMS: atom_id res chain seq x y z
N MET A 1 4.34 24.76 -16.48
CA MET A 1 4.36 23.56 -17.35
C MET A 1 2.93 23.25 -17.77
N SER A 2 2.65 22.55 -18.86
CA SER A 2 1.28 22.13 -19.18
C SER A 2 0.92 20.95 -18.27
N ALA A 3 -0.32 20.92 -17.75
CA ALA A 3 -0.82 19.77 -17.02
C ALA A 3 -0.76 18.51 -17.90
N PRO A 4 -0.45 17.34 -17.34
CA PRO A 4 -0.45 16.09 -18.10
C PRO A 4 -1.85 15.80 -18.64
N ARG A 5 -1.91 15.27 -19.87
CA ARG A 5 -3.16 14.82 -20.46
C ARG A 5 -3.60 13.49 -19.84
N ASP A 6 -2.67 12.58 -19.73
CA ASP A 6 -2.91 11.23 -19.23
C ASP A 6 -2.08 10.96 -17.97
N VAL A 7 -2.58 10.09 -17.12
CA VAL A 7 -1.88 9.66 -15.90
C VAL A 7 -1.86 8.15 -15.82
N VAL A 8 -0.68 7.59 -15.55
CA VAL A 8 -0.48 6.18 -15.20
C VAL A 8 -0.03 6.12 -13.76
N VAL A 9 -0.76 5.40 -12.92
CA VAL A 9 -0.39 5.09 -11.54
C VAL A 9 -0.10 3.58 -11.46
N VAL A 10 1.11 3.23 -11.08
CA VAL A 10 1.50 1.84 -10.79
C VAL A 10 1.76 1.73 -9.30
N LEU A 11 0.93 0.95 -8.62
CA LEU A 11 1.09 0.57 -7.23
C LEU A 11 1.59 -0.87 -7.19
N LEU A 12 2.78 -1.08 -6.61
CA LEU A 12 3.34 -2.40 -6.32
C LEU A 12 3.17 -2.67 -4.83
N ASP A 13 2.40 -3.71 -4.45
CA ASP A 13 2.10 -4.00 -3.05
C ASP A 13 3.33 -4.50 -2.29
N SER A 14 3.50 -4.04 -1.07
CA SER A 14 4.57 -4.50 -0.17
C SER A 14 6.00 -4.21 -0.68
N LEU A 15 6.19 -3.13 -1.44
CA LEU A 15 7.48 -2.76 -2.03
C LEU A 15 8.42 -2.14 -1.01
N ASN A 16 9.39 -2.90 -0.52
CA ASN A 16 10.42 -2.39 0.39
C ASN A 16 11.40 -1.48 -0.36
N ARG A 17 11.42 -0.20 0.00
CA ARG A 17 12.25 0.84 -0.60
C ARG A 17 13.74 0.51 -0.60
N HIS A 18 14.23 -0.14 0.45
CA HIS A 18 15.65 -0.49 0.59
C HIS A 18 16.13 -1.55 -0.39
N MET A 19 15.20 -2.23 -1.08
CA MET A 19 15.52 -3.25 -2.10
C MET A 19 15.68 -2.64 -3.50
N LEU A 20 15.41 -1.34 -3.68
CA LEU A 20 15.42 -0.68 -4.98
C LEU A 20 16.75 0.03 -5.27
N GLY A 21 17.33 -0.21 -6.44
CA GLY A 21 18.55 0.50 -6.91
C GLY A 21 18.38 2.01 -6.90
N ALA A 22 17.22 2.51 -7.29
CA ALA A 22 16.87 3.92 -7.25
C ALA A 22 16.99 4.57 -5.85
N TYR A 23 16.88 3.78 -4.78
CA TYR A 23 17.01 4.22 -3.38
C TYR A 23 18.25 3.68 -2.67
N GLY A 24 19.23 3.19 -3.45
CA GLY A 24 20.52 2.72 -2.93
C GLY A 24 20.59 1.23 -2.60
N GLY A 25 19.53 0.47 -2.86
CA GLY A 25 19.53 -0.99 -2.76
C GLY A 25 20.49 -1.61 -3.76
N THR A 26 21.21 -2.65 -3.35
CA THR A 26 22.20 -3.34 -4.19
C THR A 26 22.02 -4.85 -4.22
N GLU A 27 21.02 -5.35 -3.52
CA GLU A 27 20.82 -6.78 -3.34
C GLU A 27 20.08 -7.41 -4.54
N PHE A 28 19.15 -6.67 -5.15
CA PHE A 28 18.31 -7.15 -6.23
C PHE A 28 18.34 -6.21 -7.44
N ASP A 29 18.17 -6.78 -8.63
CA ASP A 29 18.20 -6.02 -9.88
C ASP A 29 16.80 -5.49 -10.22
N THR A 30 16.70 -4.17 -10.41
CA THR A 30 15.45 -3.48 -10.77
C THR A 30 15.67 -2.47 -11.91
N PRO A 31 16.13 -2.92 -13.11
CA PRO A 31 16.58 -2.02 -14.17
C PRO A 31 15.47 -1.13 -14.76
N ASN A 32 14.21 -1.58 -14.79
CA ASN A 32 13.11 -0.77 -15.29
C ASN A 32 12.68 0.29 -14.27
N LEU A 33 12.68 -0.03 -12.97
CA LEU A 33 12.49 0.95 -11.91
C LEU A 33 13.61 1.99 -11.89
N ASP A 34 14.85 1.58 -12.11
CA ASP A 34 15.99 2.50 -12.24
C ASP A 34 15.87 3.38 -13.49
N ARG A 35 15.43 2.83 -14.62
CA ARG A 35 15.13 3.58 -15.83
C ARG A 35 14.02 4.63 -15.61
N LEU A 36 12.96 4.25 -14.90
CA LEU A 36 11.89 5.19 -14.54
C LEU A 36 12.43 6.28 -13.60
N ALA A 37 13.20 5.91 -12.58
CA ALA A 37 13.81 6.85 -11.64
C ALA A 37 14.71 7.88 -12.33
N ALA A 38 15.45 7.45 -13.36
CA ALA A 38 16.34 8.30 -14.14
C ALA A 38 15.62 9.44 -14.90
N ARG A 39 14.31 9.39 -15.01
CA ARG A 39 13.45 10.42 -15.62
C ARG A 39 12.43 11.04 -14.69
N SER A 40 12.46 10.67 -13.41
CA SER A 40 11.46 11.07 -12.43
C SER A 40 11.96 12.12 -11.44
N VAL A 41 11.03 12.82 -10.82
CA VAL A 41 11.21 13.40 -9.50
C VAL A 41 11.14 12.24 -8.51
N ARG A 42 12.26 11.93 -7.84
CA ARG A 42 12.36 10.90 -6.83
C ARG A 42 12.16 11.52 -5.45
N PHE A 43 11.09 11.12 -4.77
CA PHE A 43 10.82 11.57 -3.41
C PHE A 43 11.55 10.67 -2.41
N THR A 44 12.38 11.28 -1.56
CA THR A 44 13.15 10.55 -0.55
C THR A 44 12.51 10.59 0.84
N ASN A 45 11.37 11.25 0.99
CA ASN A 45 10.67 11.41 2.25
C ASN A 45 9.16 11.22 2.08
N HIS A 46 8.76 10.08 1.48
CA HIS A 46 7.38 9.69 1.27
C HIS A 46 6.96 8.61 2.26
N HIS A 47 5.81 8.78 2.90
CA HIS A 47 5.32 7.90 3.95
C HIS A 47 3.97 7.30 3.62
N THR A 48 3.74 6.04 4.04
CA THR A 48 2.40 5.47 4.04
C THR A 48 1.50 6.22 5.04
N GLY A 49 0.20 6.18 4.81
CA GLY A 49 -0.82 6.72 5.69
C GLY A 49 -1.48 5.63 6.52
N SER A 50 -2.68 5.23 6.10
CA SER A 50 -3.43 4.15 6.74
C SER A 50 -2.89 2.78 6.36
N LEU A 51 -2.84 1.86 7.32
CA LEU A 51 -2.33 0.50 7.18
C LEU A 51 -3.38 -0.55 7.52
N PRO A 52 -3.28 -1.77 6.97
CA PRO A 52 -2.38 -2.22 5.91
C PRO A 52 -2.90 -1.94 4.49
N CYS A 53 -2.85 -2.90 3.58
CA CYS A 53 -3.08 -2.80 2.14
C CYS A 53 -4.33 -2.00 1.72
N MET A 54 -5.55 -2.42 2.14
CA MET A 54 -6.79 -1.75 1.71
C MET A 54 -6.98 -0.36 2.31
N PRO A 55 -6.69 -0.10 3.60
CA PRO A 55 -6.66 1.26 4.12
C PRO A 55 -5.70 2.21 3.38
N ALA A 56 -4.54 1.73 2.93
CA ALA A 56 -3.64 2.54 2.11
C ALA A 56 -4.21 2.83 0.71
N ARG A 57 -4.97 1.89 0.12
CA ARG A 57 -5.70 2.13 -1.13
C ARG A 57 -6.87 3.08 -0.94
N HIS A 58 -7.52 3.03 0.22
CA HIS A 58 -8.52 4.03 0.58
C HIS A 58 -7.90 5.43 0.59
N ASP A 59 -6.75 5.61 1.24
CA ASP A 59 -6.02 6.87 1.24
C ASP A 59 -5.71 7.37 -0.18
N LEU A 60 -5.29 6.47 -1.08
CA LEU A 60 -4.98 6.78 -2.47
C LEU A 60 -6.24 7.18 -3.28
N LEU A 61 -7.35 6.48 -3.10
CA LEU A 61 -8.55 6.68 -3.92
C LEU A 61 -9.50 7.74 -3.38
N VAL A 62 -9.52 7.93 -2.05
CA VAL A 62 -10.44 8.84 -1.36
C VAL A 62 -9.73 10.11 -0.85
N GLY A 63 -8.43 10.04 -0.59
CA GLY A 63 -7.64 11.19 -0.11
C GLY A 63 -7.81 11.50 1.37
N ALA A 64 -8.45 10.61 2.12
CA ALA A 64 -8.69 10.76 3.56
C ALA A 64 -8.06 9.59 4.31
N LEU A 65 -7.29 9.89 5.37
CA LEU A 65 -6.76 8.87 6.26
C LEU A 65 -7.91 8.15 6.96
N ASP A 66 -7.95 6.82 6.85
CA ASP A 66 -9.05 5.99 7.34
C ASP A 66 -8.81 5.46 8.76
N PHE A 67 -7.55 5.16 9.10
CA PHE A 67 -7.17 4.49 10.36
C PHE A 67 -7.63 5.18 11.67
N PRO A 68 -7.86 6.50 11.76
CA PRO A 68 -8.36 7.08 13.00
C PRO A 68 -9.81 6.70 13.32
N TRP A 69 -10.59 6.30 12.31
CA TRP A 69 -12.03 6.04 12.44
C TRP A 69 -12.40 4.57 12.38
N ARG A 70 -11.73 3.80 11.53
CA ARG A 70 -12.11 2.41 11.29
C ARG A 70 -10.93 1.55 10.82
N PRO A 71 -11.03 0.23 10.99
CA PRO A 71 -10.10 -0.73 10.43
C PRO A 71 -10.36 -0.89 8.92
N TRP A 72 -9.62 -1.81 8.30
CA TRP A 72 -9.86 -2.28 6.95
C TRP A 72 -11.36 -2.44 6.62
N GLY A 73 -11.81 -1.78 5.56
CA GLY A 73 -13.19 -1.80 5.13
C GLY A 73 -13.38 -1.29 3.71
N SER A 74 -14.63 -1.32 3.24
CA SER A 74 -15.05 -0.78 1.93
C SER A 74 -14.92 0.74 1.88
N ILE A 75 -14.90 1.33 0.69
CA ILE A 75 -15.16 2.76 0.53
C ILE A 75 -16.60 3.04 0.98
N GLU A 76 -16.78 4.03 1.84
CA GLU A 76 -18.07 4.40 2.39
C GLU A 76 -18.98 5.07 1.34
N ILE A 77 -20.28 5.03 1.56
CA ILE A 77 -21.26 5.55 0.57
C ILE A 77 -21.26 7.08 0.43
N TRP A 78 -20.61 7.77 1.33
CA TRP A 78 -20.51 9.25 1.35
C TRP A 78 -19.15 9.76 0.89
N GLU A 79 -18.24 8.87 0.53
CA GLU A 79 -16.89 9.19 0.07
C GLU A 79 -16.84 9.21 -1.46
N ASP A 80 -16.32 10.31 -2.01
CA ASP A 80 -16.11 10.46 -3.44
C ASP A 80 -14.73 9.94 -3.82
N ALA A 81 -14.64 8.68 -4.23
CA ALA A 81 -13.40 8.17 -4.80
C ALA A 81 -13.02 8.98 -6.06
N ILE A 82 -11.72 9.14 -6.31
CA ILE A 82 -11.23 9.87 -7.50
C ILE A 82 -11.87 9.35 -8.80
N THR A 83 -12.08 8.06 -8.92
CA THR A 83 -12.71 7.42 -10.07
C THR A 83 -14.17 7.84 -10.26
N THR A 84 -14.92 7.96 -9.16
CA THR A 84 -16.30 8.50 -9.17
C THR A 84 -16.31 9.94 -9.68
N LEU A 85 -15.43 10.79 -9.15
CA LEU A 85 -15.32 12.19 -9.54
C LEU A 85 -14.95 12.33 -11.02
N LEU A 86 -13.99 11.55 -11.50
CA LEU A 86 -13.55 11.61 -12.90
C LEU A 86 -14.66 11.18 -13.86
N ARG A 87 -15.40 10.10 -13.52
CA ARG A 87 -16.50 9.61 -14.33
C ARG A 87 -17.66 10.61 -14.39
N GLN A 88 -18.00 11.25 -13.26
CA GLN A 88 -19.15 12.13 -13.15
C GLN A 88 -18.89 13.55 -13.66
N HIS A 89 -17.69 14.06 -13.45
CA HIS A 89 -17.40 15.49 -13.62
C HIS A 89 -16.39 15.82 -14.71
N ALA A 90 -15.44 14.96 -14.98
CA ALA A 90 -14.32 15.27 -15.87
C ALA A 90 -14.34 14.52 -17.22
N GLY A 91 -15.15 13.47 -17.37
CA GLY A 91 -15.22 12.68 -18.62
C GLY A 91 -13.89 11.99 -18.96
N VAL A 92 -13.16 11.54 -17.95
CA VAL A 92 -11.87 10.87 -18.10
C VAL A 92 -12.08 9.37 -18.27
N SER A 93 -11.46 8.75 -19.28
CA SER A 93 -11.40 7.28 -19.40
C SER A 93 -10.58 6.73 -18.24
N THR A 94 -11.15 5.81 -17.46
CA THR A 94 -10.46 5.21 -16.31
C THR A 94 -10.40 3.69 -16.43
N MET A 95 -9.22 3.13 -16.16
CA MET A 95 -8.97 1.69 -16.17
C MET A 95 -8.26 1.26 -14.90
N LEU A 96 -8.70 0.14 -14.33
CA LEU A 96 -8.00 -0.62 -13.32
C LEU A 96 -7.54 -1.95 -13.90
N ALA A 97 -6.24 -2.22 -13.86
CA ALA A 97 -5.70 -3.56 -14.06
C ALA A 97 -5.14 -4.05 -12.72
N SER A 98 -5.67 -5.16 -12.21
CA SER A 98 -5.28 -5.63 -10.88
C SER A 98 -5.36 -7.14 -10.73
N ASP A 99 -4.44 -7.72 -9.98
CA ASP A 99 -4.48 -9.08 -9.48
C ASP A 99 -4.67 -9.14 -7.95
N HIS A 100 -4.94 -7.99 -7.31
CA HIS A 100 -5.13 -7.86 -5.88
C HIS A 100 -6.49 -8.44 -5.46
N PRO A 101 -6.54 -9.61 -4.78
CA PRO A 101 -7.80 -10.30 -4.50
C PRO A 101 -8.72 -9.53 -3.56
N HIS A 102 -8.15 -8.76 -2.65
CA HIS A 102 -8.90 -8.03 -1.64
C HIS A 102 -9.76 -6.88 -2.19
N LEU A 103 -9.52 -6.41 -3.40
CA LEU A 103 -10.41 -5.47 -4.10
C LEU A 103 -11.74 -6.10 -4.52
N PHE A 104 -11.82 -7.44 -4.54
CA PHE A 104 -12.94 -8.20 -5.11
C PHE A 104 -13.61 -9.13 -4.09
N GLU A 105 -13.32 -8.94 -2.80
CA GLU A 105 -13.93 -9.69 -1.71
C GLU A 105 -14.59 -8.76 -0.67
N THR A 106 -15.14 -9.34 0.41
CA THR A 106 -15.71 -8.60 1.53
C THR A 106 -14.65 -7.68 2.16
N GLY A 107 -14.94 -6.39 2.29
CA GLY A 107 -14.00 -5.36 2.74
C GLY A 107 -13.34 -4.61 1.58
N GLY A 108 -13.54 -5.05 0.33
CA GLY A 108 -13.08 -4.41 -0.90
C GLY A 108 -14.20 -3.75 -1.72
N GLU A 109 -15.40 -3.63 -1.17
CA GLU A 109 -16.53 -3.06 -1.92
C GLU A 109 -16.27 -1.60 -2.27
N ASN A 110 -16.64 -1.23 -3.48
CA ASN A 110 -16.54 0.10 -4.08
C ASN A 110 -15.15 0.56 -4.52
N TYR A 111 -14.10 -0.24 -4.34
CA TYR A 111 -12.77 0.16 -4.84
C TYR A 111 -12.65 0.09 -6.36
N HIS A 112 -13.28 -0.89 -7.01
CA HIS A 112 -13.13 -1.13 -8.46
C HIS A 112 -14.35 -0.69 -9.28
N VAL A 113 -15.55 -0.63 -8.68
CA VAL A 113 -16.80 -0.49 -9.45
C VAL A 113 -16.99 0.85 -10.13
N ASP A 114 -16.31 1.89 -9.68
CA ASP A 114 -16.40 3.23 -10.26
C ASP A 114 -15.38 3.53 -11.34
N PHE A 115 -14.47 2.59 -11.63
CA PHE A 115 -13.67 2.66 -12.84
C PHE A 115 -14.54 2.48 -14.09
N GLY A 116 -14.21 3.16 -15.19
CA GLY A 116 -14.89 3.00 -16.47
C GLY A 116 -14.73 1.62 -17.08
N ALA A 117 -13.55 1.01 -16.85
CA ALA A 117 -13.24 -0.38 -17.16
C ALA A 117 -12.30 -0.96 -16.09
N TRP A 118 -12.36 -2.28 -15.89
CA TRP A 118 -11.42 -2.97 -15.01
C TRP A 118 -11.23 -4.43 -15.41
N ASP A 119 -10.00 -4.92 -15.21
CA ASP A 119 -9.61 -6.31 -15.36
C ASP A 119 -9.11 -6.85 -14.02
N TYR A 120 -9.68 -7.99 -13.58
CA TYR A 120 -9.18 -8.76 -12.43
C TYR A 120 -8.43 -10.00 -12.90
N LEU A 121 -7.12 -10.01 -12.72
CA LEU A 121 -6.19 -11.06 -13.16
C LEU A 121 -6.03 -12.09 -12.04
N ARG A 122 -6.81 -13.17 -12.15
CA ARG A 122 -7.06 -14.16 -11.09
C ARG A 122 -5.85 -15.06 -10.79
N GLY A 123 -5.75 -15.46 -9.50
CA GLY A 123 -4.90 -16.56 -9.04
C GLY A 123 -3.82 -16.19 -8.05
N HIS A 124 -3.77 -14.93 -7.58
CA HIS A 124 -2.81 -14.51 -6.56
C HIS A 124 -3.27 -14.91 -5.16
N GLU A 125 -2.35 -15.06 -4.22
CA GLU A 125 -2.56 -15.37 -2.81
C GLU A 125 -3.63 -16.48 -2.59
N ASP A 126 -4.66 -16.21 -1.81
CA ASP A 126 -5.77 -17.14 -1.55
C ASP A 126 -7.01 -16.88 -2.44
N ASP A 127 -6.83 -16.16 -3.57
CA ASP A 127 -7.91 -15.95 -4.54
C ASP A 127 -8.62 -17.26 -4.87
N PRO A 128 -9.94 -17.38 -4.63
CA PRO A 128 -10.68 -18.60 -4.90
C PRO A 128 -10.91 -18.82 -6.41
N TRP A 129 -9.84 -18.78 -7.20
CA TRP A 129 -9.91 -18.89 -8.66
C TRP A 129 -10.24 -20.28 -9.15
N ARG A 130 -9.55 -21.31 -8.62
CA ARG A 130 -9.72 -22.70 -9.03
C ARG A 130 -10.15 -23.57 -7.86
N THR A 131 -11.05 -24.51 -8.13
CA THR A 131 -11.53 -25.48 -7.13
C THR A 131 -10.80 -26.80 -7.17
N ARG A 132 -10.03 -27.08 -8.26
CA ARG A 132 -9.29 -28.32 -8.47
C ARG A 132 -7.97 -28.05 -9.17
N PRO A 133 -6.92 -28.83 -8.85
CA PRO A 133 -5.66 -28.81 -9.60
C PRO A 133 -5.88 -29.13 -11.07
N ASP A 134 -4.97 -28.65 -11.93
CA ASP A 134 -4.95 -29.00 -13.35
C ASP A 134 -4.65 -30.49 -13.54
N PRO A 135 -5.60 -31.29 -14.07
CA PRO A 135 -5.42 -32.73 -14.19
C PRO A 135 -4.39 -33.11 -15.25
N SER A 136 -4.00 -32.19 -16.12
CA SER A 136 -3.04 -32.43 -17.19
C SER A 136 -1.59 -32.15 -16.78
N TRP A 137 -1.36 -31.58 -15.58
CA TRP A 137 -0.03 -31.28 -15.11
C TRP A 137 0.38 -32.10 -13.88
N ILE A 138 1.10 -33.19 -14.13
CA ILE A 138 1.57 -34.12 -13.10
C ILE A 138 2.84 -33.62 -12.38
N GLY A 139 3.50 -32.59 -12.91
CA GLY A 139 4.78 -32.06 -12.42
C GLY A 139 4.72 -30.70 -11.75
N ALA A 140 3.56 -30.34 -11.18
CA ALA A 140 3.48 -29.09 -10.41
C ALA A 140 4.54 -29.06 -9.31
N PRO A 141 5.31 -27.97 -9.15
CA PRO A 141 6.33 -27.89 -8.11
C PRO A 141 5.69 -28.11 -6.75
N ALA A 142 6.32 -28.96 -5.93
CA ALA A 142 5.94 -29.10 -4.53
C ALA A 142 6.16 -27.75 -3.85
N LEU A 143 5.08 -27.11 -3.44
CA LEU A 143 5.15 -25.88 -2.67
C LEU A 143 5.40 -26.22 -1.21
N SER A 144 6.02 -25.33 -0.46
CA SER A 144 6.50 -25.57 0.90
C SER A 144 5.43 -26.16 1.83
N ALA A 145 5.80 -27.18 2.58
CA ALA A 145 4.95 -27.78 3.62
C ALA A 145 4.70 -26.85 4.83
N ARG A 146 5.44 -25.76 4.95
CA ARG A 146 5.33 -24.77 6.05
C ARG A 146 4.27 -23.72 5.85
N ARG A 147 3.37 -23.94 4.92
CA ARG A 147 2.29 -23.01 4.63
C ARG A 147 1.21 -23.01 5.69
N PRO A 148 0.59 -21.86 5.93
CA PRO A 148 -0.68 -21.79 6.63
C PRO A 148 -1.75 -22.62 5.91
N THR A 149 -2.58 -23.32 6.65
CA THR A 149 -3.59 -24.25 6.09
C THR A 149 -4.72 -23.54 5.33
N TRP A 150 -4.88 -22.24 5.55
CA TRP A 150 -5.90 -21.41 4.89
C TRP A 150 -5.49 -20.98 3.47
N GLU A 151 -4.20 -21.04 3.13
CA GLU A 151 -3.67 -20.65 1.82
C GLU A 151 -3.64 -21.80 0.79
N ARG A 152 -4.33 -22.89 1.06
CA ARG A 152 -4.42 -24.02 0.12
C ARG A 152 -5.06 -23.67 -1.22
N GLY A 153 -5.81 -22.56 -1.29
CA GLY A 153 -6.37 -22.04 -2.54
C GLY A 153 -5.30 -21.73 -3.57
N TYR A 154 -4.20 -21.12 -3.14
CA TYR A 154 -3.06 -20.84 -4.01
C TYR A 154 -2.46 -22.10 -4.63
N ASP A 155 -2.28 -23.18 -3.87
CA ASP A 155 -1.74 -24.44 -4.39
C ASP A 155 -2.53 -24.99 -5.57
N VAL A 156 -3.85 -24.91 -5.46
CA VAL A 156 -4.75 -25.36 -6.49
C VAL A 156 -4.62 -24.47 -7.72
N SER A 157 -4.67 -23.15 -7.53
CA SER A 157 -4.54 -22.16 -8.59
C SER A 157 -3.17 -22.23 -9.28
N ARG A 158 -2.11 -22.40 -8.49
CA ARG A 158 -0.73 -22.51 -8.97
C ARG A 158 -0.48 -23.64 -9.96
N THR A 159 -1.22 -24.73 -9.87
CA THR A 159 -1.11 -25.83 -10.84
C THR A 159 -1.53 -25.45 -12.26
N TRP A 160 -2.21 -24.32 -12.43
CA TRP A 160 -2.65 -23.80 -13.73
C TRP A 160 -1.67 -22.79 -14.33
N PHE A 161 -0.57 -22.44 -13.63
CA PHE A 161 0.48 -21.58 -14.17
C PHE A 161 1.57 -22.46 -14.80
N ARG A 162 1.69 -22.41 -16.11
CA ARG A 162 2.64 -23.20 -16.91
C ARG A 162 3.88 -22.41 -17.21
N ASP A 163 3.68 -21.24 -17.77
CA ASP A 163 4.70 -20.33 -18.21
C ASP A 163 4.66 -19.06 -17.35
N GLU A 164 5.69 -18.24 -17.43
CA GLU A 164 5.81 -16.98 -16.69
C GLU A 164 4.60 -16.07 -16.92
N VAL A 165 4.09 -16.02 -18.16
CA VAL A 165 2.91 -15.21 -18.53
C VAL A 165 1.60 -15.67 -17.89
N ASP A 166 1.57 -16.85 -17.26
CA ASP A 166 0.39 -17.36 -16.56
C ASP A 166 0.28 -16.86 -15.13
N PHE A 167 1.36 -16.29 -14.58
CA PHE A 167 1.33 -15.69 -13.27
C PHE A 167 0.49 -14.40 -13.26
N PRO A 168 -0.19 -14.08 -12.16
CA PRO A 168 -1.06 -12.91 -12.08
C PRO A 168 -0.35 -11.59 -12.39
N GLY A 169 0.80 -11.31 -11.80
CA GLY A 169 1.56 -10.09 -12.02
C GLY A 169 1.92 -9.84 -13.49
N PRO A 170 2.59 -10.78 -14.21
CA PRO A 170 2.79 -10.67 -15.64
C PRO A 170 1.52 -10.39 -16.44
N LYS A 171 0.39 -11.05 -16.10
CA LYS A 171 -0.91 -10.78 -16.76
C LYS A 171 -1.39 -9.36 -16.52
N THR A 172 -1.25 -8.87 -15.30
CA THR A 172 -1.67 -7.51 -14.91
C THR A 172 -0.90 -6.47 -15.72
N MET A 173 0.42 -6.62 -15.82
CA MET A 173 1.25 -5.72 -16.62
C MET A 173 0.93 -5.77 -18.12
N VAL A 174 0.62 -6.97 -18.66
CA VAL A 174 0.19 -7.11 -20.06
C VAL A 174 -1.17 -6.46 -20.31
N ALA A 175 -2.14 -6.66 -19.42
CA ALA A 175 -3.46 -6.04 -19.53
C ALA A 175 -3.36 -4.50 -19.49
N ALA A 176 -2.59 -3.98 -18.54
CA ALA A 176 -2.33 -2.55 -18.39
C ALA A 176 -1.64 -1.96 -19.64
N ALA A 177 -0.58 -2.60 -20.14
CA ALA A 177 0.13 -2.17 -21.34
C ALA A 177 -0.76 -2.17 -22.58
N SER A 178 -1.58 -3.24 -22.75
CA SER A 178 -2.51 -3.35 -23.88
C SER A 178 -3.57 -2.26 -23.87
N TRP A 179 -4.15 -1.95 -22.71
CA TRP A 179 -5.13 -0.87 -22.61
C TRP A 179 -4.49 0.50 -22.89
N LEU A 180 -3.32 0.76 -22.32
CA LEU A 180 -2.59 2.03 -22.53
C LEU A 180 -2.21 2.22 -24.00
N ASP A 181 -1.74 1.17 -24.69
CA ASP A 181 -1.44 1.20 -26.13
C ASP A 181 -2.69 1.56 -26.93
N GLY A 182 -3.84 0.98 -26.59
CA GLY A 182 -5.13 1.31 -27.22
C GLY A 182 -5.52 2.78 -27.03
N GLU A 183 -5.40 3.30 -25.80
CA GLU A 183 -5.71 4.71 -25.50
C GLU A 183 -4.76 5.68 -26.19
N LEU A 184 -3.47 5.40 -26.21
CA LEU A 184 -2.47 6.28 -26.86
C LEU A 184 -2.54 6.20 -28.39
N SER A 185 -2.99 5.09 -28.96
CA SER A 185 -3.22 4.91 -30.40
C SER A 185 -4.51 5.56 -30.90
N ALA A 186 -5.47 5.80 -29.99
CA ALA A 186 -6.77 6.35 -30.37
C ALA A 186 -6.67 7.78 -30.86
N ALA A 187 -7.48 8.13 -31.88
CA ALA A 187 -7.67 9.52 -32.28
C ALA A 187 -8.57 10.20 -31.25
N ARG A 188 -7.96 10.84 -30.25
CA ARG A 188 -8.66 11.51 -29.15
C ARG A 188 -8.66 13.02 -29.33
N GLU A 189 -9.77 13.65 -28.96
CA GLU A 189 -9.84 15.10 -28.90
C GLU A 189 -8.92 15.63 -27.76
N PRO A 190 -8.46 16.90 -27.82
CA PRO A 190 -7.53 17.43 -26.79
C PRO A 190 -8.08 17.41 -25.36
N HIS A 191 -9.39 17.35 -25.17
CA HIS A 191 -10.03 17.29 -23.86
C HIS A 191 -10.26 15.86 -23.35
N GLU A 192 -10.09 14.85 -24.20
CA GLU A 192 -10.22 13.44 -23.81
C GLU A 192 -8.93 12.99 -23.12
N ARG A 193 -9.09 12.60 -21.88
CA ARG A 193 -8.01 12.29 -20.95
C ARG A 193 -8.16 10.85 -20.44
N ALA A 194 -7.08 10.30 -19.89
CA ALA A 194 -7.09 8.92 -19.37
C ALA A 194 -6.37 8.83 -18.02
N LEU A 195 -6.90 7.93 -17.16
CA LEU A 195 -6.26 7.48 -15.94
C LEU A 195 -6.17 5.94 -15.98
N LEU A 196 -4.95 5.41 -16.01
CA LEU A 196 -4.67 4.00 -15.78
C LEU A 196 -4.18 3.82 -14.35
N VAL A 197 -4.83 2.94 -13.59
CA VAL A 197 -4.34 2.47 -12.31
C VAL A 197 -3.98 0.99 -12.47
N VAL A 198 -2.72 0.67 -12.23
CA VAL A 198 -2.22 -0.71 -12.14
C VAL A 198 -2.02 -0.99 -10.66
N ASP A 199 -2.92 -1.78 -10.07
CA ASP A 199 -2.81 -2.22 -8.69
C ASP A 199 -2.30 -3.65 -8.69
N GLU A 200 -0.98 -3.74 -8.71
CA GLU A 200 -0.20 -4.96 -8.84
C GLU A 200 0.17 -5.49 -7.46
N PHE A 201 -0.19 -6.74 -7.19
CA PHE A 201 -0.01 -7.33 -5.88
C PHE A 201 1.43 -7.81 -5.62
N ASP A 202 2.27 -8.01 -6.66
CA ASP A 202 3.68 -8.30 -6.48
C ASP A 202 4.47 -7.04 -6.05
N PRO A 203 5.49 -7.14 -5.19
CA PRO A 203 6.11 -8.36 -4.65
C PRO A 203 5.53 -8.89 -3.32
N HIS A 204 4.26 -8.64 -2.99
CA HIS A 204 3.58 -9.28 -1.85
C HIS A 204 3.73 -10.80 -1.89
N GLU A 205 3.63 -11.50 -0.75
CA GLU A 205 3.58 -12.95 -0.73
C GLU A 205 2.34 -13.52 -1.46
N PRO A 206 2.43 -14.74 -2.01
CA PRO A 206 3.53 -15.68 -1.97
C PRO A 206 4.68 -15.28 -2.89
N PHE A 207 5.93 -15.40 -2.42
CA PHE A 207 7.13 -15.06 -3.21
C PHE A 207 7.45 -16.15 -4.24
N ASP A 208 6.44 -16.56 -4.99
CA ASP A 208 6.53 -17.63 -5.99
C ASP A 208 6.80 -17.07 -7.38
N THR A 209 7.81 -17.58 -8.02
CA THR A 209 8.21 -17.23 -9.39
C THR A 209 8.61 -18.49 -10.17
N PRO A 210 8.50 -18.52 -11.50
CA PRO A 210 9.07 -19.59 -12.32
C PRO A 210 10.58 -19.43 -12.45
N GLU A 211 11.25 -20.46 -13.00
CA GLU A 211 12.61 -20.30 -13.50
C GLU A 211 12.61 -19.39 -14.76
N PRO A 212 13.66 -18.56 -14.98
CA PRO A 212 14.93 -18.55 -14.24
C PRO A 212 14.93 -17.64 -12.99
N TRP A 213 13.80 -17.02 -12.63
CA TRP A 213 13.72 -16.08 -11.51
C TRP A 213 13.93 -16.77 -10.15
N ALA A 214 13.28 -17.92 -9.96
CA ALA A 214 13.26 -18.65 -8.70
C ALA A 214 14.65 -18.97 -8.12
N SER A 215 15.62 -19.28 -8.98
CA SER A 215 17.00 -19.58 -8.59
C SER A 215 17.97 -18.39 -8.71
N ARG A 216 17.49 -17.23 -9.18
CA ARG A 216 18.36 -16.09 -9.56
C ARG A 216 19.30 -15.62 -8.44
N TYR A 217 18.80 -15.51 -7.22
CA TYR A 217 19.56 -14.95 -6.09
C TYR A 217 20.01 -16.01 -5.08
N ASP A 218 19.58 -17.27 -5.27
CA ASP A 218 19.97 -18.38 -4.40
C ASP A 218 20.05 -19.70 -5.19
N PRO A 219 20.96 -19.80 -6.17
CA PRO A 219 21.04 -20.95 -7.08
C PRO A 219 21.49 -22.24 -6.37
N ASP A 220 22.12 -22.16 -5.22
CA ASP A 220 22.62 -23.31 -4.47
C ASP A 220 21.60 -23.85 -3.44
N TRP A 221 20.38 -23.31 -3.41
CA TRP A 221 19.32 -23.81 -2.55
C TRP A 221 18.83 -25.19 -3.00
N ASN A 222 18.81 -26.13 -2.07
CA ASN A 222 18.37 -27.50 -2.32
C ASN A 222 17.33 -28.01 -1.32
N GLY A 223 16.80 -27.13 -0.46
CA GLY A 223 15.72 -27.40 0.48
C GLY A 223 14.33 -27.17 -0.13
N ASP A 224 13.30 -27.24 0.71
CA ASP A 224 11.95 -26.86 0.35
C ASP A 224 11.91 -25.40 -0.08
N ARG A 225 11.17 -25.11 -1.13
CA ARG A 225 11.00 -23.74 -1.59
C ARG A 225 10.12 -22.96 -0.62
N LEU A 226 10.67 -21.91 -0.01
CA LEU A 226 9.99 -21.06 0.95
C LEU A 226 9.46 -19.81 0.22
N ILE A 227 8.15 -19.69 0.12
CA ILE A 227 7.48 -18.57 -0.58
C ILE A 227 6.55 -17.78 0.33
N TRP A 228 6.31 -18.28 1.56
CA TRP A 228 5.44 -17.62 2.53
C TRP A 228 6.26 -17.14 3.71
N PRO A 229 6.39 -15.81 3.93
CA PRO A 229 7.05 -15.30 5.11
C PRO A 229 6.21 -15.59 6.35
N PRO A 230 6.84 -15.94 7.48
CA PRO A 230 6.14 -15.93 8.76
C PRO A 230 5.85 -14.47 9.16
N TYR A 231 4.69 -14.21 9.79
CA TYR A 231 4.45 -12.90 10.40
C TYR A 231 5.03 -12.93 11.82
N ALA A 232 6.31 -12.62 11.94
CA ALA A 232 7.09 -12.84 13.16
C ALA A 232 7.72 -11.53 13.68
N ARG A 233 7.74 -11.40 15.03
CA ARG A 233 8.33 -10.26 15.75
C ARG A 233 9.75 -10.52 16.23
N SER A 234 10.32 -11.65 15.90
CA SER A 234 11.72 -12.00 16.17
C SER A 234 12.14 -13.15 15.28
N GLN A 235 13.45 -13.32 15.10
CA GLN A 235 14.03 -14.45 14.40
C GLN A 235 13.61 -15.80 15.03
N GLU A 236 13.51 -15.88 16.37
CA GLU A 236 13.05 -17.08 17.07
C GLU A 236 11.59 -17.42 16.73
N GLN A 237 10.70 -16.43 16.74
CA GLN A 237 9.29 -16.62 16.38
C GLN A 237 9.10 -17.03 14.91
N SER A 238 9.99 -16.61 14.03
CA SER A 238 9.92 -16.98 12.61
C SER A 238 10.09 -18.50 12.41
N GLY A 239 10.80 -19.16 13.28
CA GLY A 239 11.15 -20.56 13.15
C GLY A 239 12.08 -20.86 11.96
N LEU A 240 12.61 -19.82 11.32
CA LEU A 240 13.55 -19.94 10.20
C LEU A 240 14.98 -20.06 10.72
N THR A 241 15.75 -20.96 10.13
CA THR A 241 17.20 -20.94 10.25
C THR A 241 17.77 -19.74 9.47
N GLU A 242 19.01 -19.35 9.75
CA GLU A 242 19.70 -18.28 9.01
C GLU A 242 19.72 -18.58 7.49
N ARG A 243 19.98 -19.83 7.10
CA ARG A 243 20.01 -20.23 5.69
C ARG A 243 18.64 -20.16 5.02
N GLU A 244 17.57 -20.52 5.74
CA GLU A 244 16.19 -20.38 5.26
C GLU A 244 15.77 -18.90 5.16
N SER A 245 16.21 -18.05 6.07
CA SER A 245 15.99 -16.60 6.00
C SER A 245 16.60 -16.00 4.74
N ILE A 246 17.85 -16.37 4.40
CA ILE A 246 18.51 -15.96 3.16
C ILE A 246 17.70 -16.42 1.94
N HIS A 247 17.25 -17.69 1.93
CA HIS A 247 16.47 -18.22 0.83
C HIS A 247 15.12 -17.48 0.67
N LEU A 248 14.37 -17.29 1.75
CA LEU A 248 13.08 -16.59 1.69
C LEU A 248 13.23 -15.15 1.20
N ARG A 249 14.27 -14.44 1.66
CA ARG A 249 14.61 -13.09 1.18
C ARG A 249 14.97 -13.09 -0.30
N SER A 250 15.70 -14.11 -0.78
CA SER A 250 16.02 -14.27 -2.20
C SER A 250 14.79 -14.49 -3.07
N GLN A 251 13.76 -15.17 -2.55
CA GLN A 251 12.49 -15.36 -3.27
C GLN A 251 11.70 -14.06 -3.42
N TYR A 252 11.71 -13.17 -2.41
CA TYR A 252 11.19 -11.82 -2.55
C TYR A 252 11.93 -11.05 -3.66
N GLY A 253 13.27 -11.09 -3.66
CA GLY A 253 14.08 -10.44 -4.70
C GLY A 253 13.84 -11.00 -6.10
N ALA A 254 13.63 -12.31 -6.22
CA ALA A 254 13.26 -12.96 -7.48
C ALA A 254 11.93 -12.43 -8.01
N LYS A 255 10.94 -12.30 -7.12
CA LYS A 255 9.62 -11.77 -7.46
C LYS A 255 9.68 -10.30 -7.83
N LEU A 256 10.40 -9.48 -7.07
CA LEU A 256 10.64 -8.08 -7.37
C LEU A 256 11.29 -7.89 -8.76
N SER A 257 12.32 -8.68 -9.07
CA SER A 257 12.98 -8.58 -10.39
C SER A 257 12.11 -9.07 -11.54
N MET A 258 11.26 -10.08 -11.31
CA MET A 258 10.29 -10.53 -12.29
C MET A 258 9.27 -9.42 -12.60
N ILE A 259 8.69 -8.81 -11.57
CA ILE A 259 7.68 -7.76 -11.81
C ILE A 259 8.31 -6.48 -12.38
N ASP A 260 9.54 -6.14 -12.00
CA ASP A 260 10.31 -5.07 -12.66
C ASP A 260 10.47 -5.32 -14.16
N HIS A 261 10.79 -6.57 -14.56
CA HIS A 261 10.87 -6.94 -15.97
C HIS A 261 9.54 -6.68 -16.69
N TRP A 262 8.41 -7.08 -16.10
CA TRP A 262 7.09 -6.90 -16.72
C TRP A 262 6.60 -5.46 -16.69
N LEU A 263 6.98 -4.64 -15.71
CA LEU A 263 6.78 -3.19 -15.71
C LEU A 263 7.36 -2.55 -16.98
N GLY A 264 8.46 -3.11 -17.48
CA GLY A 264 9.07 -2.70 -18.75
C GLY A 264 8.08 -2.63 -19.91
N ARG A 265 7.04 -3.48 -19.94
CA ARG A 265 6.01 -3.47 -20.99
C ARG A 265 5.19 -2.18 -21.02
N ILE A 266 4.83 -1.65 -19.84
CA ILE A 266 4.09 -0.38 -19.74
C ILE A 266 4.99 0.78 -20.15
N LEU A 267 6.25 0.78 -19.68
CA LEU A 267 7.21 1.81 -20.04
C LEU A 267 7.53 1.83 -21.54
N GLU A 268 7.62 0.64 -22.17
CA GLU A 268 7.80 0.48 -23.63
C GLU A 268 6.65 1.08 -24.43
N VAL A 269 5.41 0.97 -23.96
CA VAL A 269 4.25 1.59 -24.61
C VAL A 269 4.37 3.11 -24.59
N VAL A 270 4.72 3.71 -23.45
CA VAL A 270 4.92 5.16 -23.35
C VAL A 270 6.05 5.64 -24.26
N ASP A 271 7.14 4.86 -24.38
CA ASP A 271 8.25 5.16 -25.30
C ASP A 271 7.82 5.09 -26.77
N GLN A 272 7.11 4.00 -27.17
CA GLN A 272 6.67 3.79 -28.55
C GLN A 272 5.75 4.90 -29.07
N HIS A 273 4.98 5.50 -28.18
CA HIS A 273 4.09 6.61 -28.51
C HIS A 273 4.69 8.00 -28.29
N ASP A 274 5.97 8.11 -27.91
CA ASP A 274 6.60 9.39 -27.51
C ASP A 274 5.75 10.16 -26.48
N ALA A 275 5.07 9.44 -25.57
CA ALA A 275 4.01 10.02 -24.75
C ALA A 275 4.49 10.64 -23.42
N TRP A 276 5.79 10.64 -23.14
CA TRP A 276 6.35 11.19 -21.89
C TRP A 276 6.09 12.69 -21.69
N ASP A 277 5.94 13.45 -22.77
CA ASP A 277 5.66 14.90 -22.71
C ASP A 277 4.18 15.22 -22.44
N THR A 278 3.32 14.19 -22.43
CA THR A 278 1.87 14.33 -22.20
C THR A 278 1.32 13.42 -21.10
N THR A 279 2.10 12.45 -20.63
CA THR A 279 1.69 11.46 -19.65
C THR A 279 2.50 11.60 -18.37
N ALA A 280 1.84 11.79 -17.23
CA ALA A 280 2.47 11.63 -15.94
C ALA A 280 2.50 10.14 -15.58
N PHE A 281 3.64 9.66 -15.07
CA PHE A 281 3.80 8.29 -14.62
C PHE A 281 4.20 8.29 -13.13
N ILE A 282 3.36 7.70 -12.30
CA ILE A 282 3.51 7.63 -10.84
C ILE A 282 3.76 6.17 -10.46
N LEU A 283 4.91 5.88 -9.87
CA LEU A 283 5.17 4.61 -9.21
C LEU A 283 5.12 4.82 -7.71
N CYS A 284 4.29 4.05 -7.03
CA CYS A 284 4.11 4.06 -5.59
C CYS A 284 3.95 2.66 -5.02
N THR A 285 3.80 2.56 -3.72
CA THR A 285 3.39 1.37 -2.99
C THR A 285 2.43 1.78 -1.87
N ASP A 286 1.71 0.84 -1.34
CA ASP A 286 0.86 1.00 -0.16
C ASP A 286 1.67 1.03 1.14
N HIS A 287 2.62 0.12 1.29
CA HIS A 287 3.59 -0.01 2.39
C HIS A 287 4.77 -0.88 1.95
N GLY A 288 5.78 -0.97 2.79
CA GLY A 288 6.88 -1.92 2.59
C GLY A 288 6.61 -3.29 3.22
N HIS A 289 7.70 -4.03 3.48
CA HIS A 289 7.65 -5.38 4.01
C HIS A 289 8.93 -5.69 4.78
N TYR A 290 8.83 -6.35 5.93
CA TYR A 290 10.02 -6.82 6.65
C TYR A 290 10.51 -8.14 6.05
N LEU A 291 11.79 -8.20 5.76
CA LEU A 291 12.48 -9.33 5.14
C LEU A 291 13.62 -9.87 6.03
N GLY A 292 13.44 -9.79 7.34
CA GLY A 292 14.43 -10.17 8.35
C GLY A 292 15.09 -8.99 9.07
N GLU A 293 14.83 -7.74 8.65
CA GLU A 293 15.30 -6.55 9.35
C GLU A 293 14.77 -6.56 10.80
N HIS A 294 15.62 -6.22 11.75
CA HIS A 294 15.30 -6.27 13.19
C HIS A 294 14.84 -7.65 13.70
N GLY A 295 15.02 -8.72 12.91
CA GLY A 295 14.46 -10.04 13.16
C GLY A 295 12.97 -10.15 12.82
N PHE A 296 12.38 -9.16 12.17
CA PHE A 296 10.97 -9.13 11.79
C PHE A 296 10.75 -9.71 10.38
N TRP A 297 9.59 -10.32 10.21
CA TRP A 297 9.16 -10.89 8.93
C TRP A 297 7.69 -10.56 8.66
N GLY A 298 7.36 -10.29 7.42
CA GLY A 298 6.00 -9.94 7.03
C GLY A 298 5.59 -8.54 7.48
N LYS A 299 4.39 -8.43 7.98
CA LYS A 299 3.79 -7.20 8.55
C LYS A 299 3.34 -7.48 10.00
N PRO A 300 4.28 -7.78 10.92
CA PRO A 300 3.94 -8.16 12.28
C PRO A 300 3.41 -6.96 13.08
N GLN A 301 2.79 -7.25 14.21
CA GLN A 301 2.27 -6.24 15.13
C GLN A 301 3.41 -5.59 15.95
N VAL A 302 4.24 -4.81 15.29
CA VAL A 302 5.33 -4.00 15.85
C VAL A 302 5.14 -2.55 15.45
N ALA A 303 5.94 -1.62 16.00
CA ALA A 303 5.97 -0.24 15.50
C ALA A 303 6.31 -0.21 14.01
N VAL A 304 5.76 0.78 13.29
CA VAL A 304 6.04 0.95 11.86
C VAL A 304 7.43 1.57 11.71
N HIS A 305 8.41 0.72 11.37
CA HIS A 305 9.78 1.14 11.08
C HIS A 305 9.90 1.62 9.62
N PRO A 306 11.04 2.20 9.21
CA PRO A 306 11.23 2.70 7.84
C PRO A 306 10.98 1.64 6.76
N GLU A 307 11.33 0.38 7.00
CA GLU A 307 11.14 -0.73 6.04
C GLU A 307 9.68 -0.97 5.68
N LEU A 308 8.76 -0.58 6.57
CA LEU A 308 7.31 -0.70 6.36
C LEU A 308 6.66 0.64 6.00
N GLY A 309 7.06 1.74 6.64
CA GLY A 309 6.35 3.01 6.59
C GLY A 309 6.99 4.11 5.73
N HIS A 310 8.29 4.06 5.49
CA HIS A 310 9.01 4.99 4.61
C HIS A 310 9.13 4.38 3.21
N ILE A 311 8.23 4.74 2.33
CA ILE A 311 7.94 4.07 1.07
C ILE A 311 8.49 4.82 -0.14
N PRO A 312 8.76 4.13 -1.29
CA PRO A 312 9.21 4.78 -2.51
C PRO A 312 8.09 5.56 -3.21
N LEU A 313 8.46 6.68 -3.83
CA LEU A 313 7.61 7.42 -4.76
C LEU A 313 8.48 7.99 -5.89
N LEU A 314 8.18 7.59 -7.12
CA LEU A 314 8.78 8.11 -8.35
C LEU A 314 7.68 8.75 -9.20
N VAL A 315 7.89 9.98 -9.64
CA VAL A 315 6.93 10.69 -10.49
C VAL A 315 7.66 11.24 -11.72
N SER A 316 7.43 10.62 -12.88
CA SER A 316 7.79 11.23 -14.17
C SER A 316 6.70 12.20 -14.56
N TRP A 317 7.05 13.47 -14.71
CA TRP A 317 6.10 14.55 -14.94
C TRP A 317 6.45 15.31 -16.22
N PRO A 318 5.48 15.59 -17.11
CA PRO A 318 5.71 16.31 -18.36
C PRO A 318 6.42 17.65 -18.15
N GLY A 319 7.59 17.79 -18.78
CA GLY A 319 8.40 18.99 -18.70
C GLY A 319 9.22 19.16 -17.42
N ALA A 320 9.12 18.28 -16.44
CA ALA A 320 9.98 18.31 -15.27
C ALA A 320 11.34 17.63 -15.56
N ALA A 321 12.42 18.25 -15.09
CA ALA A 321 13.73 17.58 -15.12
C ALA A 321 13.83 16.53 -14.01
N PRO A 322 14.48 15.39 -14.25
CA PRO A 322 14.76 14.41 -13.22
C PRO A 322 15.50 15.06 -12.04
N THR A 323 15.02 14.84 -10.83
CA THR A 323 15.62 15.40 -9.63
C THR A 323 15.27 14.57 -8.39
N THR A 324 15.87 14.91 -7.27
CA THR A 324 15.53 14.33 -5.96
C THR A 324 14.84 15.39 -5.10
N SER A 325 13.70 15.05 -4.53
CA SER A 325 12.95 15.87 -3.61
C SER A 325 12.96 15.26 -2.19
N GLY A 326 13.43 16.05 -1.21
CA GLY A 326 13.35 15.71 0.21
C GLY A 326 12.04 16.17 0.88
N ALA A 327 11.08 16.65 0.11
CA ALA A 327 9.80 17.09 0.65
C ALA A 327 9.09 15.95 1.37
N LEU A 328 8.56 16.23 2.55
CA LEU A 328 7.68 15.31 3.27
C LEU A 328 6.38 15.15 2.50
N THR A 329 5.99 13.92 2.22
CA THR A 329 4.78 13.56 1.48
C THR A 329 4.17 12.27 2.01
N THR A 330 2.90 12.01 1.71
CA THR A 330 2.21 10.79 2.16
C THR A 330 1.17 10.33 1.13
N THR A 331 0.66 9.11 1.26
CA THR A 331 -0.23 8.45 0.30
C THR A 331 -1.44 9.31 -0.10
N VAL A 332 -2.08 10.02 0.84
CA VAL A 332 -3.24 10.89 0.53
C VAL A 332 -2.90 12.07 -0.41
N ASP A 333 -1.61 12.44 -0.54
CA ASP A 333 -1.18 13.51 -1.44
C ASP A 333 -1.28 13.09 -2.91
N LEU A 334 -1.24 11.79 -3.20
CA LEU A 334 -1.45 11.27 -4.55
C LEU A 334 -2.88 11.52 -5.03
N HIS A 335 -3.88 11.31 -4.16
CA HIS A 335 -5.27 11.66 -4.46
C HIS A 335 -5.42 13.17 -4.76
N ALA A 336 -4.89 14.03 -3.87
CA ALA A 336 -4.95 15.47 -4.07
C ALA A 336 -4.25 15.90 -5.37
N THR A 337 -3.16 15.23 -5.73
CA THR A 337 -2.45 15.46 -6.99
C THR A 337 -3.30 15.06 -8.20
N LEU A 338 -3.98 13.92 -8.16
CA LEU A 338 -4.89 13.48 -9.22
C LEU A 338 -6.08 14.45 -9.36
N CYS A 339 -6.65 14.89 -8.23
CA CYS A 339 -7.73 15.90 -8.22
C CYS A 339 -7.29 17.21 -8.90
N ASP A 340 -6.10 17.70 -8.58
CA ASP A 340 -5.51 18.91 -9.15
C ASP A 340 -5.25 18.75 -10.65
N VAL A 341 -4.62 17.63 -11.06
CA VAL A 341 -4.37 17.30 -12.47
C VAL A 341 -5.66 17.31 -13.28
N PHE A 342 -6.71 16.67 -12.81
CA PHE A 342 -7.96 16.52 -13.54
C PHE A 342 -8.97 17.66 -13.30
N GLY A 343 -8.70 18.56 -12.36
CA GLY A 343 -9.56 19.71 -12.06
C GLY A 343 -10.87 19.30 -11.38
N VAL A 344 -10.85 18.28 -10.52
CA VAL A 344 -12.01 17.83 -9.75
C VAL A 344 -11.82 18.11 -8.26
N THR A 345 -12.92 18.25 -7.53
CA THR A 345 -12.89 18.52 -6.09
C THR A 345 -13.89 17.60 -5.40
N PRO A 346 -13.48 16.75 -4.43
CA PRO A 346 -14.38 15.94 -3.63
C PRO A 346 -15.25 16.82 -2.73
N GLU A 347 -16.48 16.37 -2.45
CA GLU A 347 -17.40 17.04 -1.50
C GLU A 347 -17.04 16.67 -0.06
N HIS A 348 -16.53 15.46 0.16
CA HIS A 348 -16.06 15.03 1.48
C HIS A 348 -14.71 15.65 1.82
N ARG A 349 -14.35 15.62 3.10
CA ARG A 349 -13.08 16.13 3.59
C ARG A 349 -11.92 15.21 3.19
N THR A 350 -10.86 15.81 2.66
CA THR A 350 -9.58 15.15 2.35
C THR A 350 -8.44 15.67 3.20
N HIS A 351 -7.35 14.92 3.30
CA HIS A 351 -6.17 15.26 4.11
C HIS A 351 -4.90 15.45 3.26
N GLY A 352 -5.03 15.23 1.93
CA GLY A 352 -3.93 15.33 0.97
C GLY A 352 -3.58 16.77 0.59
N GLN A 353 -2.35 16.95 0.14
CA GLN A 353 -1.85 18.17 -0.49
C GLN A 353 -1.30 17.83 -1.88
N SER A 354 -1.69 18.58 -2.90
CA SER A 354 -1.21 18.33 -4.26
C SER A 354 0.32 18.45 -4.35
N LEU A 355 0.94 17.49 -5.03
CA LEU A 355 2.38 17.48 -5.33
C LEU A 355 2.72 18.32 -6.58
N VAL A 356 1.74 18.79 -7.34
CA VAL A 356 1.95 19.60 -8.56
C VAL A 356 2.90 20.76 -8.34
N PRO A 357 2.81 21.57 -7.24
CA PRO A 357 3.76 22.65 -7.01
C PRO A 357 5.21 22.20 -6.86
N ILE A 358 5.47 21.00 -6.30
CA ILE A 358 6.81 20.43 -6.22
C ILE A 358 7.27 19.94 -7.59
N LEU A 359 6.40 19.22 -8.31
CA LEU A 359 6.67 18.68 -9.64
C LEU A 359 6.96 19.76 -10.67
N GLU A 360 6.31 20.91 -10.54
CA GLU A 360 6.55 22.10 -11.38
C GLU A 360 7.68 23.00 -10.86
N GLY A 361 8.30 22.68 -9.74
CA GLY A 361 9.41 23.44 -9.16
C GLY A 361 9.00 24.80 -8.56
N THR A 362 7.73 25.02 -8.29
CA THR A 362 7.20 26.25 -7.69
C THR A 362 7.18 26.24 -6.18
N ALA A 363 7.28 25.05 -5.55
CA ALA A 363 7.41 24.86 -4.11
C ALA A 363 8.44 23.77 -3.81
N SER A 364 9.04 23.84 -2.62
CA SER A 364 9.94 22.81 -2.07
C SER A 364 9.30 21.92 -1.01
N SER A 365 8.10 22.26 -0.54
CA SER A 365 7.34 21.52 0.46
C SER A 365 5.84 21.79 0.29
N VAL A 366 5.02 20.83 0.71
CA VAL A 366 3.55 20.95 0.70
C VAL A 366 2.95 20.66 2.09
N ARG A 367 3.73 20.07 3.00
CA ARG A 367 3.26 19.74 4.37
C ARG A 367 4.39 19.75 5.39
N GLU A 368 4.05 19.90 6.65
CA GLU A 368 4.99 19.91 7.79
C GLU A 368 4.96 18.59 8.57
N TRP A 369 3.90 17.79 8.44
CA TRP A 369 3.74 16.51 9.11
C TRP A 369 3.04 15.47 8.22
N ALA A 370 3.28 14.20 8.50
CA ALA A 370 2.54 13.07 7.95
C ALA A 370 2.12 12.12 9.08
N LEU A 371 0.88 11.63 9.02
CA LEU A 371 0.37 10.61 9.95
C LEU A 371 0.37 9.24 9.31
N CYS A 372 0.69 8.22 10.12
CA CYS A 372 0.59 6.82 9.74
C CYS A 372 0.04 6.00 10.90
N GLY A 373 -0.72 4.96 10.61
CA GLY A 373 -1.21 4.06 11.65
C GLY A 373 -2.10 2.94 11.17
N VAL A 374 -2.37 2.03 12.11
CA VAL A 374 -3.40 1.00 12.00
C VAL A 374 -4.49 1.33 13.01
N TRP A 375 -5.76 1.19 12.62
CA TRP A 375 -6.86 1.43 13.55
C TRP A 375 -6.70 0.61 14.83
N GLY A 376 -6.91 1.27 15.97
CA GLY A 376 -6.83 0.63 17.28
C GLY A 376 -5.41 0.37 17.78
N ARG A 377 -4.37 0.84 17.08
CA ARG A 377 -2.97 0.67 17.49
C ARG A 377 -2.31 2.02 17.78
N GLU A 378 -0.98 2.01 17.82
CA GLU A 378 -0.15 3.21 17.90
C GLU A 378 -0.42 4.16 16.73
N VAL A 379 -0.19 5.45 16.96
CA VAL A 379 -0.25 6.46 15.89
C VAL A 379 1.13 7.06 15.70
N HIS A 380 1.57 7.12 14.44
CA HIS A 380 2.85 7.68 14.06
C HIS A 380 2.66 9.08 13.48
N VAL A 381 3.56 9.99 13.85
CA VAL A 381 3.72 11.27 13.17
C VAL A 381 5.16 11.41 12.71
N ALA A 382 5.33 11.84 11.46
CA ALA A 382 6.62 12.18 10.87
C ALA A 382 6.70 13.69 10.62
N ASP A 383 7.87 14.30 10.90
CA ASP A 383 8.27 15.63 10.42
C ASP A 383 9.31 15.52 9.31
N ALA A 384 10.03 16.58 9.02
CA ALA A 384 11.07 16.58 7.97
C ALA A 384 12.18 15.54 8.21
N THR A 385 12.51 15.18 9.45
CA THR A 385 13.68 14.36 9.81
C THR A 385 13.37 13.20 10.76
N ARG A 386 12.30 13.30 11.55
CA ARG A 386 12.01 12.36 12.64
C ARG A 386 10.68 11.63 12.42
N THR A 387 10.56 10.46 13.02
CA THR A 387 9.29 9.75 13.16
C THR A 387 9.07 9.40 14.62
N PHE A 388 7.87 9.69 15.12
CA PHE A 388 7.45 9.40 16.48
C PHE A 388 6.21 8.53 16.47
N ALA A 389 6.26 7.39 17.14
CA ALA A 389 5.15 6.49 17.37
C ALA A 389 4.65 6.64 18.79
N LYS A 390 3.44 7.10 18.96
CA LYS A 390 2.77 7.22 20.26
C LYS A 390 1.99 5.96 20.57
N ALA A 391 2.41 5.25 21.60
CA ALA A 391 1.72 4.06 22.07
C ALA A 391 0.42 4.41 22.81
N PRO A 392 -0.63 3.56 22.73
CA PRO A 392 -1.82 3.72 23.55
C PRO A 392 -1.53 3.55 25.05
N VAL A 393 -2.32 4.22 25.87
CA VAL A 393 -2.34 4.08 27.34
C VAL A 393 -3.63 3.39 27.80
N ASP A 394 -3.74 3.03 29.07
CA ASP A 394 -4.96 2.61 29.75
C ASP A 394 -5.82 1.60 28.96
N GLU A 395 -5.26 0.42 28.66
CA GLU A 395 -5.92 -0.65 27.91
C GLU A 395 -6.39 -0.22 26.50
N ASN A 396 -5.81 0.88 25.97
CA ASN A 396 -6.13 1.41 24.64
C ASN A 396 -7.62 1.82 24.50
N ARG A 397 -8.16 2.51 25.49
CA ARG A 397 -9.57 2.95 25.52
C ARG A 397 -9.68 4.45 25.85
N PRO A 398 -10.76 5.12 25.40
CA PRO A 398 -11.86 4.59 24.59
C PRO A 398 -11.44 4.28 23.14
N LEU A 399 -12.13 3.34 22.50
CA LEU A 399 -11.92 2.99 21.11
C LEU A 399 -13.29 2.66 20.46
N SER A 400 -13.56 3.28 19.31
CA SER A 400 -14.77 3.02 18.55
C SER A 400 -14.47 2.82 17.07
N MET A 401 -15.34 2.10 16.38
CA MET A 401 -15.38 2.01 14.93
C MET A 401 -16.56 2.80 14.38
N PHE A 402 -16.34 3.53 13.30
CA PHE A 402 -17.33 4.37 12.63
C PHE A 402 -17.48 3.87 11.20
N SER A 403 -18.66 3.41 10.81
CA SER A 403 -18.89 2.93 9.44
C SER A 403 -20.36 2.84 9.09
N ASN A 404 -20.69 3.03 7.81
CA ASN A 404 -21.98 2.68 7.22
C ASN A 404 -21.99 1.23 6.74
N ARG A 405 -20.81 0.65 6.48
CA ARG A 405 -20.63 -0.72 6.00
C ARG A 405 -19.70 -1.48 6.92
N TRP A 406 -20.26 -2.43 7.64
CA TRP A 406 -19.53 -3.29 8.56
C TRP A 406 -18.99 -4.51 7.82
N SER A 407 -18.08 -4.25 6.87
CA SER A 407 -17.38 -5.29 6.13
C SER A 407 -15.87 -5.17 6.34
N THR A 408 -15.18 -6.29 6.33
CA THR A 408 -13.73 -6.39 6.47
C THR A 408 -13.22 -7.64 5.77
N MET A 409 -11.91 -7.74 5.61
CA MET A 409 -11.25 -8.92 5.08
C MET A 409 -11.75 -10.20 5.78
N PRO A 410 -12.14 -11.24 5.01
CA PRO A 410 -12.55 -12.51 5.59
C PRO A 410 -11.33 -13.24 6.18
N ILE A 411 -11.14 -13.18 7.50
CA ILE A 411 -10.02 -13.86 8.17
C ILE A 411 -10.31 -15.35 8.28
N ARG A 412 -9.81 -16.13 7.35
CA ARG A 412 -9.94 -17.59 7.31
C ARG A 412 -8.89 -18.31 8.16
N ALA A 413 -7.77 -17.63 8.44
CA ALA A 413 -6.64 -18.17 9.18
C ALA A 413 -6.93 -18.45 10.64
N ILE A 414 -7.87 -17.74 11.26
CA ILE A 414 -8.20 -17.85 12.68
C ILE A 414 -9.50 -18.63 12.85
N PRO A 415 -9.46 -19.90 13.25
CA PRO A 415 -10.68 -20.68 13.46
C PRO A 415 -11.61 -20.01 14.48
N GLY A 416 -12.88 -19.81 14.07
CA GLY A 416 -13.89 -19.20 14.94
C GLY A 416 -13.85 -17.68 15.02
N TYR A 417 -12.86 -17.01 14.45
CA TYR A 417 -12.85 -15.54 14.36
C TYR A 417 -14.01 -15.05 13.52
N ARG A 418 -14.67 -14.03 14.03
CA ARG A 418 -15.72 -13.30 13.30
C ARG A 418 -15.50 -11.81 13.51
N MET A 419 -15.71 -11.04 12.44
CA MET A 419 -15.73 -9.59 12.55
C MET A 419 -16.76 -9.17 13.62
N PRO A 420 -16.38 -8.36 14.63
CA PRO A 420 -17.33 -7.80 15.58
C PRO A 420 -18.48 -7.07 14.87
N ARG A 421 -19.67 -7.15 15.43
CA ARG A 421 -20.87 -6.51 14.89
C ARG A 421 -21.34 -5.40 15.83
N PRO A 422 -22.05 -4.38 15.31
CA PRO A 422 -22.72 -3.43 16.18
C PRO A 422 -23.69 -4.14 17.15
N ASP A 423 -23.68 -3.71 18.38
CA ASP A 423 -24.56 -4.19 19.46
C ASP A 423 -25.40 -3.05 20.05
N GLU A 424 -26.06 -3.28 21.19
CA GLU A 424 -26.92 -2.30 21.85
C GLU A 424 -26.18 -1.04 22.34
N ARG A 425 -24.86 -1.05 22.40
CA ARG A 425 -24.03 0.12 22.75
C ARG A 425 -23.80 1.05 21.55
N ALA A 426 -24.11 0.59 20.33
CA ALA A 426 -23.93 1.38 19.13
C ALA A 426 -24.96 2.50 19.02
N TRP A 427 -24.55 3.62 18.44
CA TRP A 427 -25.48 4.72 18.13
C TRP A 427 -25.14 5.35 16.77
N LEU A 428 -26.06 6.17 16.26
CA LEU A 428 -25.79 6.98 15.09
C LEU A 428 -24.98 8.19 15.49
N ASP A 429 -23.84 8.37 14.82
CA ASP A 429 -22.95 9.52 14.94
C ASP A 429 -22.72 10.11 13.54
N ARG A 430 -21.94 11.13 13.43
CA ARG A 430 -21.57 11.73 12.15
C ARG A 430 -20.15 11.32 11.79
N SER A 431 -19.94 11.03 10.53
CA SER A 431 -18.61 10.86 10.00
C SER A 431 -17.91 12.23 9.91
N PRO A 432 -16.65 12.32 10.27
CA PRO A 432 -15.88 13.55 10.06
C PRO A 432 -15.90 14.01 8.61
N GLY A 433 -16.12 15.30 8.40
CA GLY A 433 -16.19 15.88 7.07
C GLY A 433 -17.44 15.54 6.25
N SER A 434 -18.44 14.91 6.87
CA SER A 434 -19.73 14.59 6.23
C SER A 434 -20.89 14.77 7.22
N ASP A 435 -22.06 15.12 6.69
CA ASP A 435 -23.32 15.12 7.46
C ASP A 435 -24.03 13.76 7.44
N VAL A 436 -23.48 12.76 6.75
CA VAL A 436 -24.06 11.43 6.64
C VAL A 436 -23.97 10.69 7.98
N PRO A 437 -25.08 10.16 8.53
CA PRO A 437 -25.03 9.37 9.74
C PRO A 437 -24.27 8.06 9.52
N VAL A 438 -23.40 7.73 10.46
CA VAL A 438 -22.64 6.46 10.52
C VAL A 438 -22.97 5.75 11.83
N ILE A 439 -22.86 4.43 11.84
CA ILE A 439 -22.90 3.65 13.08
C ILE A 439 -21.57 3.80 13.79
N ARG A 440 -21.60 4.28 15.02
CA ARG A 440 -20.45 4.26 15.94
C ARG A 440 -20.63 3.15 16.94
N GLN A 441 -19.69 2.18 16.95
CA GLN A 441 -19.64 1.08 17.92
C GLN A 441 -18.44 1.26 18.83
N PRO A 442 -18.65 1.43 20.15
CA PRO A 442 -17.56 1.43 21.13
C PRO A 442 -17.13 -0.01 21.44
N PHE A 443 -15.87 -0.17 21.85
CA PHE A 443 -15.29 -1.44 22.29
C PHE A 443 -14.76 -1.33 23.70
N ASP A 444 -15.17 -2.24 24.58
CA ASP A 444 -14.61 -2.41 25.91
C ASP A 444 -13.30 -3.23 25.85
N PRO A 445 -12.47 -3.22 26.90
CA PRO A 445 -11.21 -3.98 26.92
C PRO A 445 -11.38 -5.50 26.70
N SER A 446 -12.54 -6.05 27.07
CA SER A 446 -12.88 -7.45 26.91
C SER A 446 -13.49 -7.84 25.57
N ASP A 447 -13.81 -6.87 24.73
CA ASP A 447 -14.41 -7.14 23.42
C ASP A 447 -13.38 -7.66 22.42
N ASP A 448 -13.80 -8.57 21.56
CA ASP A 448 -13.09 -8.84 20.33
C ASP A 448 -13.09 -7.59 19.45
N ILE A 449 -11.94 -7.26 18.89
CA ILE A 449 -11.81 -6.15 17.95
C ILE A 449 -11.39 -6.65 16.56
N PRO A 450 -11.57 -5.85 15.49
CA PRO A 450 -11.09 -6.20 14.17
C PRO A 450 -9.63 -6.65 14.17
N PHE A 451 -9.32 -7.68 13.38
CA PHE A 451 -8.05 -8.42 13.41
C PHE A 451 -6.81 -7.51 13.39
N TRP A 452 -6.74 -6.56 12.47
CA TRP A 452 -5.56 -5.69 12.35
C TRP A 452 -5.40 -4.71 13.52
N GLY A 453 -6.48 -4.42 14.24
CA GLY A 453 -6.43 -3.65 15.49
C GLY A 453 -5.94 -4.44 16.70
N MET A 454 -5.86 -5.77 16.59
CA MET A 454 -5.37 -6.64 17.67
C MET A 454 -3.87 -6.45 17.88
N GLY A 455 -3.43 -6.67 19.11
CA GLY A 455 -2.02 -6.56 19.49
C GLY A 455 -1.60 -5.11 19.66
N GLY A 456 -0.34 -4.84 19.42
CA GLY A 456 0.29 -3.56 19.63
C GLY A 456 1.59 -3.69 20.39
N PHE A 457 2.33 -2.59 20.47
CA PHE A 457 3.54 -2.51 21.28
C PHE A 457 3.32 -1.55 22.44
N ARG A 458 4.17 -1.65 23.44
CA ARG A 458 4.13 -0.78 24.63
C ARG A 458 5.34 0.14 24.61
N GLY A 459 5.08 1.41 24.96
CA GLY A 459 6.09 2.45 25.02
C GLY A 459 6.22 3.23 23.71
N ASP A 460 6.59 4.48 23.83
CA ASP A 460 6.76 5.36 22.69
C ASP A 460 8.07 5.04 21.96
N VAL A 461 8.10 5.34 20.66
CA VAL A 461 9.28 5.15 19.81
C VAL A 461 9.53 6.45 19.05
N LEU A 462 10.74 7.00 19.21
CA LEU A 462 11.23 8.14 18.44
C LEU A 462 12.53 7.77 17.76
N TYR A 463 12.65 8.05 16.48
CA TYR A 463 13.89 7.84 15.72
C TYR A 463 14.13 8.95 14.69
N ASP A 464 15.40 9.19 14.42
CA ASP A 464 15.86 9.99 13.29
C ASP A 464 15.88 9.12 12.04
N ARG A 465 15.28 9.57 10.94
CA ARG A 465 15.16 8.74 9.73
C ARG A 465 16.50 8.54 9.00
N GLU A 466 17.36 9.54 8.94
CA GLU A 466 18.66 9.39 8.27
C GLU A 466 19.52 8.35 8.96
N GLU A 467 19.45 8.27 10.30
CA GLU A 467 20.16 7.24 11.06
C GLU A 467 19.51 5.86 10.89
N ALA A 468 18.18 5.79 10.83
CA ALA A 468 17.45 4.54 10.70
C ALA A 468 17.56 3.95 9.28
N ASP A 469 17.56 4.76 8.24
CA ASP A 469 17.66 4.35 6.84
C ASP A 469 19.00 3.70 6.44
N GLY A 470 20.02 3.92 7.20
CA GLY A 470 21.37 3.41 6.86
C GLY A 470 22.06 2.62 7.95
N GLY A 471 21.42 2.41 9.08
CA GLY A 471 22.12 1.94 10.26
C GLY A 471 21.28 1.23 11.32
N GLU A 472 21.80 1.28 12.51
CA GLU A 472 21.21 0.71 13.71
C GLU A 472 19.98 1.54 14.14
N PHE A 473 18.79 0.95 14.08
CA PHE A 473 17.60 1.56 14.65
C PHE A 473 17.82 1.85 16.15
N ARG A 474 17.69 3.12 16.54
CA ARG A 474 17.81 3.57 17.94
C ARG A 474 16.54 4.27 18.37
N ASN A 475 15.83 3.68 19.33
CA ASN A 475 14.76 4.39 19.98
C ASN A 475 15.34 5.49 20.88
N ARG A 476 15.00 6.75 20.57
CA ARG A 476 15.43 7.95 21.29
C ARG A 476 14.33 8.53 22.18
N SER A 477 13.21 7.83 22.36
CA SER A 477 12.11 8.30 23.23
C SER A 477 12.56 8.44 24.68
N GLY A 478 11.88 9.29 25.43
CA GLY A 478 12.17 9.62 26.83
C GLY A 478 12.89 10.95 27.05
N GLY A 479 13.03 11.78 26.00
CA GLY A 479 13.68 13.09 26.07
C GLY A 479 12.77 14.27 25.72
N ASP A 480 13.35 15.47 25.65
CA ASP A 480 12.62 16.71 25.33
C ASP A 480 11.96 16.69 23.93
N ALA A 481 12.56 15.95 22.98
CA ALA A 481 12.03 15.81 21.64
C ALA A 481 10.68 15.08 21.59
N ASP A 482 10.38 14.22 22.56
CA ASP A 482 9.08 13.53 22.65
C ASP A 482 7.94 14.53 22.84
N LYS A 483 8.17 15.59 23.60
CA LYS A 483 7.15 16.62 23.82
C LYS A 483 6.84 17.36 22.53
N GLU A 484 7.87 17.77 21.78
CA GLU A 484 7.72 18.46 20.51
C GLU A 484 6.94 17.58 19.51
N MET A 485 7.31 16.30 19.37
CA MET A 485 6.64 15.37 18.48
C MET A 485 5.22 15.00 18.96
N THR A 486 4.98 14.98 20.27
CA THR A 486 3.63 14.81 20.82
C THR A 486 2.74 16.01 20.51
N ASP A 487 3.26 17.24 20.64
CA ASP A 487 2.54 18.45 20.28
C ASP A 487 2.18 18.44 18.77
N LEU A 488 3.12 18.05 17.93
CA LEU A 488 2.89 17.88 16.49
C LEU A 488 1.83 16.81 16.18
N LEU A 489 1.88 15.66 16.87
CA LEU A 489 0.87 14.60 16.74
C LEU A 489 -0.54 15.11 17.11
N VAL A 490 -0.66 15.84 18.21
CA VAL A 490 -1.94 16.42 18.67
C VAL A 490 -2.47 17.43 17.65
N GLU A 491 -1.60 18.29 17.12
CA GLU A 491 -1.96 19.23 16.06
C GLU A 491 -2.44 18.51 14.81
N ALA A 492 -1.71 17.50 14.36
CA ALA A 492 -2.05 16.69 13.18
C ALA A 492 -3.41 16.00 13.35
N LEU A 493 -3.64 15.31 14.48
CA LEU A 493 -4.91 14.64 14.77
C LEU A 493 -6.09 15.63 14.82
N ARG A 494 -5.89 16.82 15.37
CA ARG A 494 -6.92 17.88 15.38
C ARG A 494 -7.19 18.43 13.99
N THR A 495 -6.14 18.60 13.20
CA THR A 495 -6.25 19.12 11.82
C THR A 495 -7.06 18.20 10.92
N ILE A 496 -6.88 16.88 11.07
CA ILE A 496 -7.70 15.90 10.33
C ILE A 496 -9.07 15.64 10.98
N GLU A 497 -9.40 16.32 12.09
CA GLU A 497 -10.61 16.10 12.89
C GLU A 497 -10.78 14.65 13.36
N ALA A 498 -9.69 13.98 13.70
CA ALA A 498 -9.72 12.65 14.27
C ALA A 498 -10.69 12.57 15.47
N PRO A 499 -11.36 11.43 15.71
CA PRO A 499 -12.22 11.27 16.88
C PRO A 499 -11.51 11.66 18.16
N ALA A 500 -12.16 12.45 19.02
CA ALA A 500 -11.55 12.95 20.27
C ALA A 500 -11.01 11.82 21.16
N GLU A 501 -11.58 10.64 21.05
CA GLU A 501 -11.10 9.43 21.75
C GLU A 501 -9.65 9.05 21.38
N GLN A 502 -9.17 9.43 20.19
CA GLN A 502 -7.77 9.19 19.80
C GLN A 502 -6.80 9.90 20.74
N LEU A 503 -7.11 11.15 21.12
CA LEU A 503 -6.27 11.90 22.07
C LEU A 503 -6.30 11.27 23.46
N VAL A 504 -7.47 10.79 23.91
CA VAL A 504 -7.65 10.15 25.23
C VAL A 504 -6.90 8.83 25.29
N ARG A 505 -7.12 7.92 24.32
CA ARG A 505 -6.47 6.60 24.31
C ARG A 505 -4.94 6.65 24.14
N LEU A 506 -4.42 7.73 23.55
CA LEU A 506 -2.99 7.98 23.42
C LEU A 506 -2.40 8.75 24.63
N GLY A 507 -3.22 9.16 25.58
CA GLY A 507 -2.77 9.90 26.77
C GLY A 507 -2.20 11.28 26.45
N VAL A 508 -2.72 11.96 25.42
CA VAL A 508 -2.26 13.27 24.95
C VAL A 508 -3.38 14.31 24.90
N GLY A 509 -4.57 13.98 25.46
CA GLY A 509 -5.77 14.82 25.54
C GLY A 509 -5.84 15.72 26.74
#